data_45aca7ecc7e9f96564ef82498aee0e64
#
_entry.id   45aca7ecc7e9f96564ef82498aee0e64
#
_cell.length_a   1.000
_cell.length_b   1.000
_cell.length_c   1.000
_cell.angle_alpha   90.00
_cell.angle_beta   90.00
_cell.angle_gamma   90.00
#
_symmetry.space_group_name_H-M   'P 1'
#
loop_
_entity.id
_entity.type
_entity.pdbx_description
1 polymer ?
#
loop_
_entity_poly.entity_id
_entity_poly.type
_entity_poly.pdbx_seq_one_letter_code
_entity_poly.pdbx_strand_id
1 'polypeptide(L)'
;ESCHMAFAFEVIRTARSEEPELFDEELSRQVVRMLEEAVECEMQFAQDVLCGGVAGLSPKDMRQYLQYCADQRLAQLGMPKHFGATNPFAFMDLQDVQEVTNFFERRVSAYQVGVEGEVAFDAAF
;
A
#
# COMPACT_ATOMS: atom_id res chain seq x y z
N GLU A 1 5.62 7.71 -3.66
CA GLU A 1 5.46 6.23 -3.68
C GLU A 1 4.60 5.74 -4.82
N SER A 2 3.45 6.37 -5.11
CA SER A 2 2.56 5.97 -6.21
C SER A 2 3.26 5.93 -7.59
N CYS A 3 4.18 6.86 -7.86
CA CYS A 3 4.96 6.85 -9.11
C CYS A 3 5.93 5.66 -9.17
N HIS A 4 6.55 5.29 -8.07
CA HIS A 4 7.45 4.12 -8.00
C HIS A 4 6.69 2.82 -8.24
N MET A 5 5.50 2.69 -7.64
CA MET A 5 4.64 1.54 -7.87
C MET A 5 4.15 1.45 -9.31
N ALA A 6 3.68 2.56 -9.88
CA ALA A 6 3.23 2.60 -11.27
C ALA A 6 4.36 2.20 -12.23
N PHE A 7 5.57 2.70 -12.00
CA PHE A 7 6.75 2.32 -12.77
C PHE A 7 7.07 0.81 -12.65
N ALA A 8 7.05 0.26 -11.43
CA ALA A 8 7.30 -1.16 -11.21
C ALA A 8 6.27 -2.05 -11.94
N PHE A 9 4.99 -1.71 -11.88
CA PHE A 9 3.95 -2.44 -12.60
C PHE A 9 4.12 -2.33 -14.12
N GLU A 10 4.54 -1.18 -14.63
CA GLU A 10 4.79 -1.00 -16.07
C GLU A 10 5.98 -1.82 -16.54
N VAL A 11 7.07 -1.87 -15.77
CA VAL A 11 8.23 -2.73 -16.05
C VAL A 11 7.81 -4.21 -16.10
N ILE A 12 7.05 -4.67 -15.11
CA ILE A 12 6.56 -6.06 -15.08
C ILE A 12 5.64 -6.36 -16.25
N ARG A 13 4.76 -5.43 -16.61
CA ARG A 13 3.86 -5.57 -17.77
C ARG A 13 4.65 -5.68 -19.07
N THR A 14 5.67 -4.85 -19.23
CA THR A 14 6.56 -4.88 -20.40
C THR A 14 7.31 -6.20 -20.47
N ALA A 15 7.96 -6.62 -19.38
CA ALA A 15 8.66 -7.90 -19.30
C ALA A 15 7.75 -9.09 -19.64
N ARG A 16 6.50 -9.07 -19.15
CA ARG A 16 5.51 -10.11 -19.46
C ARG A 16 5.11 -10.13 -20.94
N SER A 17 5.13 -8.98 -21.59
CA SER A 17 4.85 -8.87 -23.03
C SER A 17 6.02 -9.35 -23.89
N GLU A 18 7.25 -9.08 -23.45
CA GLU A 18 8.48 -9.41 -24.18
C GLU A 18 8.91 -10.88 -23.97
N GLU A 19 8.77 -11.37 -22.74
CA GLU A 19 9.22 -12.70 -22.32
C GLU A 19 8.12 -13.44 -21.55
N PRO A 20 6.98 -13.78 -22.20
CA PRO A 20 5.83 -14.39 -21.53
C PRO A 20 6.14 -15.77 -20.91
N GLU A 21 7.15 -16.47 -21.40
CA GLU A 21 7.58 -17.77 -20.89
C GLU A 21 8.17 -17.70 -19.48
N LEU A 22 8.63 -16.55 -19.02
CA LEU A 22 9.11 -16.36 -17.64
C LEU A 22 7.96 -16.29 -16.63
N PHE A 23 6.73 -16.02 -17.11
CA PHE A 23 5.54 -15.84 -16.26
C PHE A 23 4.74 -17.14 -16.15
N ASP A 24 5.42 -18.19 -15.73
CA ASP A 24 4.88 -19.54 -15.58
C ASP A 24 4.15 -19.73 -14.23
N GLU A 25 3.64 -20.96 -14.01
CA GLU A 25 2.98 -21.32 -12.76
C GLU A 25 3.95 -21.33 -11.56
N GLU A 26 5.23 -21.60 -11.77
CA GLU A 26 6.21 -21.59 -10.69
C GLU A 26 6.46 -20.16 -10.19
N LEU A 27 6.64 -19.21 -11.09
CA LEU A 27 6.73 -17.79 -10.74
C LEU A 27 5.46 -17.34 -10.02
N SER A 28 4.29 -17.73 -10.52
CA SER A 28 3.00 -17.39 -9.89
C SER A 28 2.91 -17.92 -8.46
N ARG A 29 3.34 -19.15 -8.20
CA ARG A 29 3.39 -19.72 -6.85
C ARG A 29 4.40 -19.01 -5.95
N GLN A 30 5.53 -18.58 -6.48
CA GLN A 30 6.52 -17.81 -5.73
C GLN A 30 5.97 -16.44 -5.33
N VAL A 31 5.32 -15.72 -6.25
CA VAL A 31 4.69 -14.43 -5.97
C VAL A 31 3.62 -14.55 -4.88
N VAL A 32 2.77 -15.57 -4.95
CA VAL A 32 1.76 -15.82 -3.92
C VAL A 32 2.40 -16.04 -2.56
N ARG A 33 3.43 -16.89 -2.46
CA ARG A 33 4.16 -17.11 -1.19
C ARG A 33 4.77 -15.83 -0.63
N MET A 34 5.38 -15.01 -1.49
CA MET A 34 5.93 -13.71 -1.07
C MET A 34 4.83 -12.78 -0.51
N LEU A 35 3.64 -12.80 -1.10
CA LEU A 35 2.51 -12.01 -0.60
C LEU A 35 1.95 -12.56 0.71
N GLU A 36 1.89 -13.88 0.89
CA GLU A 36 1.52 -14.51 2.16
C GLU A 36 2.49 -14.10 3.28
N GLU A 37 3.79 -14.19 3.03
CA GLU A 37 4.83 -13.76 3.95
C GLU A 37 4.73 -12.26 4.26
N ALA A 38 4.49 -11.42 3.26
CA ALA A 38 4.32 -9.99 3.45
C ALA A 38 3.11 -9.67 4.33
N VAL A 39 1.98 -10.34 4.13
CA VAL A 39 0.78 -10.19 4.99
C VAL A 39 1.10 -10.56 6.43
N GLU A 40 1.85 -11.64 6.67
CA GLU A 40 2.23 -12.02 8.04
C GLU A 40 3.21 -11.02 8.68
N CYS A 41 4.18 -10.52 7.94
CA CYS A 41 5.08 -9.47 8.42
C CYS A 41 4.32 -8.18 8.79
N GLU A 42 3.41 -7.73 7.94
CA GLU A 42 2.57 -6.56 8.21
C GLU A 42 1.65 -6.78 9.42
N MET A 43 1.13 -8.00 9.60
CA MET A 43 0.34 -8.34 10.77
C MET A 43 1.15 -8.30 12.07
N GLN A 44 2.40 -8.78 12.05
CA GLN A 44 3.29 -8.68 13.20
C GLN A 44 3.57 -7.22 13.55
N PHE A 45 3.91 -6.41 12.55
CA PHE A 45 4.10 -4.97 12.73
C PHE A 45 2.84 -4.28 13.27
N ALA A 46 1.67 -4.59 12.69
CA ALA A 46 0.39 -4.04 13.15
C ALA A 46 0.08 -4.43 14.60
N GLN A 47 0.40 -5.66 15.03
CA GLN A 47 0.23 -6.08 16.42
C GLN A 47 1.09 -5.26 17.37
N ASP A 48 2.34 -5.00 17.03
CA ASP A 48 3.25 -4.20 17.83
C ASP A 48 2.80 -2.74 17.96
N VAL A 49 2.30 -2.17 16.87
CA VAL A 49 1.81 -0.79 16.82
C VAL A 49 0.43 -0.64 17.48
N LEU A 50 -0.44 -1.65 17.31
CA LEU A 50 -1.82 -1.62 17.80
C LEU A 50 -2.00 -2.25 19.19
N CYS A 51 -0.92 -2.66 19.86
CA CYS A 51 -0.99 -3.29 21.18
C CYS A 51 -1.68 -2.42 22.26
N GLY A 52 -1.76 -1.10 22.02
CA GLY A 52 -2.52 -0.15 22.84
C GLY A 52 -4.01 0.00 22.48
N GLY A 53 -4.47 -0.70 21.45
CA GLY A 53 -5.85 -0.61 20.94
C GLY A 53 -6.11 0.71 20.23
N VAL A 54 -6.34 0.64 18.91
CA VAL A 54 -6.87 1.77 18.14
C VAL A 54 -8.36 1.54 17.96
N ALA A 55 -9.17 2.50 18.39
CA ALA A 55 -10.62 2.41 18.33
C ALA A 55 -11.11 2.11 16.88
N GLY A 56 -11.86 1.04 16.72
CA GLY A 56 -12.45 0.66 15.43
C GLY A 56 -11.58 -0.21 14.53
N LEU A 57 -10.35 -0.58 14.94
CA LEU A 57 -9.49 -1.49 14.19
C LEU A 57 -9.31 -2.81 14.97
N SER A 58 -9.84 -3.90 14.45
CA SER A 58 -9.56 -5.22 14.98
C SER A 58 -8.41 -5.89 14.21
N PRO A 59 -7.60 -6.77 14.85
CA PRO A 59 -6.59 -7.55 14.14
C PRO A 59 -7.16 -8.38 13.00
N LYS A 60 -8.40 -8.83 13.13
CA LYS A 60 -9.11 -9.58 12.09
C LYS A 60 -9.40 -8.71 10.87
N ASP A 61 -9.91 -7.50 11.08
CA ASP A 61 -10.23 -6.58 9.99
C ASP A 61 -8.94 -6.10 9.30
N MET A 62 -7.87 -5.88 10.07
CA MET A 62 -6.57 -5.55 9.53
C MET A 62 -6.03 -6.66 8.62
N ARG A 63 -6.08 -7.92 9.08
CA ARG A 63 -5.67 -9.07 8.24
C ARG A 63 -6.48 -9.16 6.96
N GLN A 64 -7.80 -9.04 7.07
CA GLN A 64 -8.69 -9.06 5.92
C GLN A 64 -8.38 -7.93 4.93
N TYR A 65 -8.08 -6.75 5.43
CA TYR A 65 -7.69 -5.61 4.59
C TYR A 65 -6.36 -5.83 3.88
N LEU A 66 -5.35 -6.36 4.57
CA LEU A 66 -4.06 -6.70 3.96
C LEU A 66 -4.19 -7.76 2.87
N GLN A 67 -5.00 -8.79 3.12
CA GLN A 67 -5.33 -9.81 2.12
C GLN A 67 -6.08 -9.23 0.91
N TYR A 68 -7.01 -8.32 1.15
CA TYR A 68 -7.69 -7.60 0.08
C TYR A 68 -6.69 -6.78 -0.76
N CYS A 69 -5.78 -6.04 -0.12
CA CYS A 69 -4.74 -5.29 -0.81
C CYS A 69 -3.82 -6.20 -1.64
N ALA A 70 -3.43 -7.36 -1.10
CA ALA A 70 -2.62 -8.35 -1.81
C ALA A 70 -3.34 -8.87 -3.07
N ASP A 71 -4.64 -9.16 -2.97
CA ASP A 71 -5.46 -9.57 -4.11
C ASP A 71 -5.57 -8.47 -5.19
N GLN A 72 -5.63 -7.20 -4.79
CA GLN A 72 -5.60 -6.08 -5.74
C GLN A 72 -4.26 -6.02 -6.48
N ARG A 73 -3.13 -6.29 -5.79
CA ARG A 73 -1.81 -6.33 -6.42
C ARG A 73 -1.67 -7.50 -7.39
N LEU A 74 -2.15 -8.69 -7.02
CA LEU A 74 -2.22 -9.83 -7.93
C LEU A 74 -3.00 -9.51 -9.21
N ALA A 75 -4.16 -8.89 -9.06
CA ALA A 75 -4.98 -8.47 -10.20
C ALA A 75 -4.25 -7.45 -11.11
N GLN A 76 -3.52 -6.50 -10.52
CA GLN A 76 -2.70 -5.53 -11.27
C GLN A 76 -1.54 -6.21 -12.04
N LEU A 77 -1.01 -7.31 -11.51
CA LEU A 77 -0.03 -8.16 -12.19
C LEU A 77 -0.65 -9.11 -13.23
N GLY A 78 -1.98 -9.09 -13.40
CA GLY A 78 -2.70 -10.00 -14.28
C GLY A 78 -2.74 -11.44 -13.77
N MET A 79 -2.62 -11.61 -12.46
CA MET A 79 -2.70 -12.90 -11.76
C MET A 79 -4.07 -13.07 -11.09
N PRO A 80 -4.54 -14.31 -10.89
CA PRO A 80 -5.79 -14.54 -10.16
C PRO A 80 -5.64 -14.14 -8.69
N LYS A 81 -6.76 -13.70 -8.10
CA LYS A 81 -6.83 -13.44 -6.65
C LYS A 81 -6.59 -14.75 -5.88
N HIS A 82 -5.85 -14.64 -4.78
CA HIS A 82 -5.48 -15.79 -3.95
C HIS A 82 -6.33 -15.89 -2.68
N PHE A 83 -6.50 -14.78 -1.96
CA PHE A 83 -7.18 -14.77 -0.66
C PHE A 83 -8.71 -14.69 -0.78
N GLY A 84 -9.23 -14.11 -1.86
CA GLY A 84 -10.67 -13.87 -2.04
C GLY A 84 -11.25 -12.91 -1.01
N ALA A 85 -10.43 -12.05 -0.43
CA ALA A 85 -10.82 -11.14 0.63
C ALA A 85 -11.61 -9.93 0.08
N THR A 86 -12.57 -9.47 0.87
CA THR A 86 -13.31 -8.23 0.62
C THR A 86 -12.79 -7.12 1.53
N ASN A 87 -12.93 -5.86 1.10
CA ASN A 87 -12.55 -4.73 1.92
C ASN A 87 -13.44 -4.63 3.17
N PRO A 88 -12.89 -4.79 4.40
CA PRO A 88 -13.66 -4.68 5.63
C PRO A 88 -13.99 -3.21 5.96
N PHE A 89 -13.29 -2.27 5.35
CA PHE A 89 -13.47 -0.83 5.54
C PHE A 89 -14.21 -0.23 4.35
N ALA A 90 -15.47 -0.63 4.16
CA ALA A 90 -16.30 -0.19 3.03
C ALA A 90 -16.44 1.34 2.94
N PHE A 91 -16.27 2.07 4.06
CA PHE A 91 -16.26 3.53 4.05
C PHE A 91 -15.03 4.10 3.31
N MET A 92 -13.94 3.35 3.18
CA MET A 92 -12.76 3.76 2.41
C MET A 92 -12.97 3.61 0.89
N ASP A 93 -13.89 2.75 0.46
CA ASP A 93 -14.27 2.61 -0.94
C ASP A 93 -15.12 3.81 -1.43
N LEU A 94 -15.78 4.51 -0.49
CA LEU A 94 -16.56 5.73 -0.76
C LEU A 94 -15.69 6.98 -0.86
N GLN A 95 -14.47 6.92 -0.35
CA GLN A 95 -13.48 7.97 -0.56
C GLN A 95 -12.77 7.65 -1.88
N ASP A 96 -13.14 8.39 -2.90
CA ASP A 96 -12.47 8.35 -4.20
C ASP A 96 -10.96 8.32 -3.96
N VAL A 97 -10.26 7.33 -4.54
CA VAL A 97 -8.80 7.18 -4.37
C VAL A 97 -8.07 8.49 -4.66
N GLN A 98 -8.65 9.36 -5.50
CA GLN A 98 -8.19 10.71 -5.75
C GLN A 98 -8.29 11.63 -4.50
N GLU A 99 -9.30 11.50 -3.66
CA GLU A 99 -9.39 12.32 -2.43
C GLU A 99 -8.36 11.90 -1.38
N VAL A 100 -8.08 10.61 -1.25
CA VAL A 100 -7.04 10.11 -0.33
C VAL A 100 -5.66 10.53 -0.83
N THR A 101 -5.38 10.42 -2.13
CA THR A 101 -4.14 10.90 -2.74
C THR A 101 -4.01 12.41 -2.58
N ASN A 102 -5.06 13.18 -2.84
CA ASN A 102 -5.09 14.63 -2.65
C ASN A 102 -4.95 15.02 -1.17
N PHE A 103 -5.48 14.23 -0.24
CA PHE A 103 -5.31 14.48 1.19
C PHE A 103 -3.84 14.33 1.62
N PHE A 104 -3.14 13.32 1.16
CA PHE A 104 -1.71 13.14 1.44
C PHE A 104 -0.86 14.20 0.72
N GLU A 105 -1.18 14.53 -0.51
CA GLU A 105 -0.51 15.59 -1.26
C GLU A 105 -0.72 16.98 -0.64
N ARG A 106 -1.93 17.32 -0.20
CA ARG A 106 -2.22 18.57 0.51
C ARG A 106 -1.50 18.66 1.84
N ARG A 107 -1.33 17.56 2.56
CA ARG A 107 -0.60 17.54 3.83
C ARG A 107 0.88 17.78 3.63
N VAL A 108 1.47 17.21 2.59
CA VAL A 108 2.87 17.44 2.20
C VAL A 108 3.07 18.89 1.79
N SER A 109 2.15 19.46 1.00
CA SER A 109 2.21 20.89 0.60
C SER A 109 2.07 21.84 1.79
N ALA A 110 1.20 21.55 2.75
CA ALA A 110 1.05 22.34 3.98
C ALA A 110 2.29 22.27 4.87
N TYR A 111 3.03 21.16 4.87
CA TYR A 111 4.28 21.01 5.61
C TYR A 111 5.43 21.79 4.95
N GLN A 112 5.46 21.89 3.62
CA GLN A 112 6.43 22.70 2.90
C GLN A 112 6.22 24.21 3.11
N VAL A 113 4.98 24.68 3.18
CA VAL A 113 4.66 26.09 3.47
C VAL A 113 5.08 26.49 4.90
N GLY A 114 5.10 25.54 5.85
CA GLY A 114 5.57 25.81 7.21
C GLY A 114 7.10 25.94 7.34
N VAL A 115 7.87 25.52 6.32
CA VAL A 115 9.36 25.63 6.31
C VAL A 115 9.83 26.93 5.64
N GLU A 116 8.98 27.61 4.87
CA GLU A 116 9.25 28.92 4.25
C GLU A 116 8.97 30.12 5.18
N GLY A 117 8.59 29.87 6.43
CA GLY A 117 8.56 30.94 7.44
C GLY A 117 9.98 31.35 7.78
N GLU A 118 10.36 32.59 7.50
CA GLU A 118 11.62 33.21 7.97
C GLU A 118 11.79 32.94 9.47
N VAL A 119 12.74 32.06 9.80
CA VAL A 119 13.24 31.96 11.16
C VAL A 119 14.17 33.17 11.35
N ALA A 120 13.62 34.29 11.78
CA ALA A 120 14.41 35.40 12.26
C ALA A 120 15.12 34.92 13.54
N PHE A 121 16.38 34.55 13.43
CA PHE A 121 17.27 34.42 14.58
C PHE A 121 17.55 35.82 15.09
N ASP A 122 16.83 36.22 16.12
CA ASP A 122 17.17 37.42 16.87
C ASP A 122 18.48 37.14 17.63
N ALA A 123 19.59 37.63 17.07
CA ALA A 123 20.90 37.55 17.70
C ALA A 123 20.97 38.65 18.76
N ALA A 124 20.41 38.35 19.93
CA ALA A 124 20.65 39.12 21.14
C ALA A 124 21.76 38.45 21.94
N PHE A 125 22.98 38.92 21.73
CA PHE A 125 24.07 38.82 22.68
C PHE A 125 24.63 40.21 22.90
#